data_00a9884c034c5e17845fb3884cb221ed
#
_entry.id   00a9884c034c5e17845fb3884cb221ed
#
_cell.length_a   1.000
_cell.length_b   1.000
_cell.length_c   1.000
_cell.angle_alpha   90.00
_cell.angle_beta   90.00
_cell.angle_gamma   90.00
#
_symmetry.space_group_name_H-M   'P 1'
#
loop_
_entity.id
_entity.type
_entity.pdbx_description
1 polymer ?
#
loop_
_entity_poly.entity_id
_entity_poly.type
_entity_poly.pdbx_seq_one_letter_code
_entity_poly.pdbx_strand_id
1 'polypeptide(L)'
;MLLCCKLFISESRNRAALDAIEQVARFNPETVIVNKFEDRAYNRVRYTLVSYVVQDITGSAIYSPLQQAVLAMVEAAFGAINLELHSGTHPRLGVVDDILFHPLARASLDEAAWLAKAVAADIANRFQG
;
A
#
# COMPACT_ATOMS: atom_id res chain seq x y z
N MET A 1 0.37 1.35 19.65
CA MET A 1 1.49 1.48 18.68
C MET A 1 0.93 1.49 17.28
N LEU A 2 1.19 2.56 16.54
CA LEU A 2 0.61 2.77 15.22
C LEU A 2 1.70 3.01 14.18
N LEU A 3 1.46 2.50 12.98
CA LEU A 3 2.25 2.81 11.79
C LEU A 3 1.39 3.44 10.71
N CYS A 4 2.03 4.29 9.91
CA CYS A 4 1.43 4.94 8.77
C CYS A 4 2.11 4.45 7.51
N CYS A 5 1.32 4.24 6.46
CA CYS A 5 1.84 3.96 5.12
C CYS A 5 1.35 5.01 4.15
N LYS A 6 2.25 5.55 3.36
CA LYS A 6 1.90 6.39 2.22
C LYS A 6 2.13 5.59 0.94
N LEU A 7 1.06 5.33 0.24
CA LEU A 7 1.07 4.54 -1.00
C LEU A 7 0.83 5.47 -2.17
N PHE A 8 1.81 5.56 -3.07
CA PHE A 8 1.76 6.44 -4.24
C PHE A 8 1.50 5.61 -5.50
N ILE A 9 0.44 5.96 -6.21
CA ILE A 9 0.02 5.25 -7.42
C ILE A 9 0.00 6.22 -8.59
N SER A 10 0.54 5.78 -9.73
CA SER A 10 0.63 6.60 -10.95
C SER A 10 -0.69 6.54 -11.73
N GLU A 11 -1.77 6.92 -11.09
CA GLU A 11 -3.08 7.01 -11.73
C GLU A 11 -4.01 7.83 -10.85
N SER A 12 -4.66 8.82 -11.43
CA SER A 12 -5.69 9.59 -10.72
C SER A 12 -6.93 9.83 -11.55
N ARG A 13 -6.90 9.42 -12.82
CA ARG A 13 -7.99 9.70 -13.77
C ARG A 13 -8.88 8.50 -14.00
N ASN A 14 -8.39 7.29 -13.81
CA ASN A 14 -9.17 6.07 -13.97
C ASN A 14 -9.95 5.80 -12.71
N ARG A 15 -11.21 6.29 -12.65
CA ARG A 15 -12.06 6.13 -11.47
C ARG A 15 -12.33 4.67 -11.15
N ALA A 16 -12.51 3.83 -12.14
CA ALA A 16 -12.76 2.41 -11.91
C ALA A 16 -11.59 1.74 -11.21
N ALA A 17 -10.36 2.09 -11.60
CA ALA A 17 -9.16 1.56 -10.95
C ALA A 17 -9.06 2.04 -9.51
N LEU A 18 -9.28 3.34 -9.27
CA LEU A 18 -9.22 3.88 -7.91
C LEU A 18 -10.31 3.28 -7.03
N ASP A 19 -11.51 3.09 -7.57
CA ASP A 19 -12.60 2.47 -6.82
C ASP A 19 -12.27 1.04 -6.43
N ALA A 20 -11.63 0.27 -7.32
CA ALA A 20 -11.21 -1.10 -7.02
C ALA A 20 -10.17 -1.12 -5.91
N ILE A 21 -9.20 -0.21 -5.95
CA ILE A 21 -8.16 -0.11 -4.93
C ILE A 21 -8.78 0.23 -3.57
N GLU A 22 -9.68 1.20 -3.56
CA GLU A 22 -10.33 1.63 -2.31
C GLU A 22 -11.26 0.57 -1.76
N GLN A 23 -11.88 -0.21 -2.63
CA GLN A 23 -12.77 -1.28 -2.19
C GLN A 23 -12.02 -2.39 -1.45
N VAL A 24 -10.86 -2.80 -1.94
CA VAL A 24 -10.09 -3.83 -1.23
C VAL A 24 -9.60 -3.33 0.12
N ALA A 25 -9.36 -2.02 0.25
CA ALA A 25 -9.03 -1.46 1.55
C ALA A 25 -10.17 -1.62 2.55
N ARG A 26 -11.42 -1.54 2.09
CA ARG A 26 -12.58 -1.73 2.95
C ARG A 26 -12.73 -3.17 3.45
N PHE A 27 -12.16 -4.15 2.75
CA PHE A 27 -12.12 -5.52 3.21
C PHE A 27 -11.05 -5.77 4.26
N ASN A 28 -10.29 -4.72 4.61
CA ASN A 28 -9.28 -4.76 5.65
C ASN A 28 -9.65 -3.73 6.72
N PRO A 29 -10.71 -3.99 7.52
CA PRO A 29 -11.29 -2.96 8.39
C PRO A 29 -10.37 -2.50 9.53
N GLU A 30 -9.31 -3.24 9.80
CA GLU A 30 -8.33 -2.87 10.83
C GLU A 30 -7.32 -1.86 10.32
N THR A 31 -7.36 -1.52 9.05
CA THR A 31 -6.53 -0.49 8.44
C THR A 31 -7.44 0.61 7.90
N VAL A 32 -7.11 1.85 8.22
CA VAL A 32 -7.95 2.99 7.86
C VAL A 32 -7.22 3.88 6.86
N ILE A 33 -7.91 4.26 5.78
CA ILE A 33 -7.42 5.32 4.90
C ILE A 33 -7.78 6.65 5.57
N VAL A 34 -6.76 7.34 6.07
CA VAL A 34 -6.96 8.61 6.78
C VAL A 34 -6.84 9.80 5.86
N ASN A 35 -6.29 9.62 4.67
CA ASN A 35 -6.14 10.69 3.69
C ASN A 35 -6.00 10.12 2.30
N LYS A 36 -6.58 10.83 1.33
CA LYS A 36 -6.42 10.55 -0.10
C LYS A 36 -6.14 11.87 -0.78
N PHE A 37 -5.03 11.94 -1.50
CA PHE A 37 -4.67 13.14 -2.26
C PHE A 37 -4.54 12.78 -3.74
N GLU A 38 -5.35 13.43 -4.59
CA GLU A 38 -5.32 13.23 -6.03
C GLU A 38 -4.61 14.41 -6.68
N ASP A 39 -3.56 14.11 -7.44
CA ASP A 39 -2.88 15.09 -8.25
C ASP A 39 -3.17 14.78 -9.71
N ARG A 40 -4.20 15.38 -10.25
CA ARG A 40 -4.65 15.10 -11.61
C ARG A 40 -3.69 15.62 -12.66
N ALA A 41 -2.96 16.70 -12.36
CA ALA A 41 -1.99 17.26 -13.28
C ALA A 41 -0.87 16.28 -13.58
N TYR A 42 -0.40 15.57 -12.55
CA TYR A 42 0.64 14.56 -12.69
C TYR A 42 0.11 13.14 -12.78
N ASN A 43 -1.21 12.98 -12.78
CA ASN A 43 -1.87 11.68 -12.84
C ASN A 43 -1.41 10.73 -11.72
N ARG A 44 -1.46 11.24 -10.49
CA ARG A 44 -1.02 10.49 -9.29
C ARG A 44 -2.05 10.56 -8.20
N VAL A 45 -2.08 9.52 -7.38
CA VAL A 45 -2.85 9.52 -6.15
C VAL A 45 -1.96 9.01 -5.01
N ARG A 46 -2.13 9.62 -3.84
CA ARG A 46 -1.47 9.16 -2.61
C ARG A 46 -2.53 8.77 -1.61
N TYR A 47 -2.46 7.54 -1.14
CA TYR A 47 -3.28 7.08 -0.03
C TYR A 47 -2.43 7.05 1.23
N THR A 48 -2.96 7.59 2.31
CA THR A 48 -2.32 7.50 3.62
C THR A 48 -3.15 6.56 4.48
N LEU A 49 -2.54 5.48 4.93
CA LEU A 49 -3.19 4.44 5.70
C LEU A 49 -2.55 4.33 7.07
N VAL A 50 -3.36 3.96 8.07
CA VAL A 50 -2.89 3.79 9.44
C VAL A 50 -3.44 2.49 9.99
N SER A 51 -2.59 1.74 10.69
CA SER A 51 -3.00 0.58 11.47
C SER A 51 -2.05 0.34 12.62
N TYR A 52 -2.37 -0.66 13.44
CA TYR A 52 -1.60 -1.00 14.61
C TYR A 52 -0.52 -2.02 14.29
N VAL A 53 0.39 -2.21 15.26
CA VAL A 53 1.43 -3.24 15.21
C VAL A 53 1.30 -4.11 16.43
N VAL A 54 1.41 -5.43 16.25
CA VAL A 54 1.46 -6.38 17.33
C VAL A 54 2.91 -6.76 17.59
N GLN A 55 3.30 -6.73 18.85
CA GLN A 55 4.64 -7.13 19.26
C GLN A 55 4.56 -8.44 20.06
N ASP A 56 5.65 -9.20 20.03
CA ASP A 56 5.77 -10.37 20.88
C ASP A 56 6.23 -9.96 22.29
N ILE A 57 6.45 -10.95 23.15
CA ILE A 57 6.85 -10.71 24.53
C ILE A 57 8.19 -9.99 24.65
N THR A 58 9.04 -10.10 23.63
CA THR A 58 10.36 -9.44 23.63
C THR A 58 10.30 -8.01 23.11
N GLY A 59 9.14 -7.56 22.65
CA GLY A 59 8.99 -6.24 22.04
C GLY A 59 9.26 -6.19 20.57
N SER A 60 9.49 -7.34 19.91
CA SER A 60 9.71 -7.39 18.48
C SER A 60 8.39 -7.37 17.73
N ALA A 61 8.31 -6.59 16.66
CA ALA A 61 7.12 -6.55 15.80
C ALA A 61 6.94 -7.88 15.08
N ILE A 62 5.73 -8.44 15.13
CA ILE A 62 5.43 -9.72 14.51
C ILE A 62 4.26 -9.66 13.55
N TYR A 63 3.41 -8.63 13.60
CA TYR A 63 2.23 -8.54 12.76
C TYR A 63 1.70 -7.12 12.70
N SER A 64 1.23 -6.71 11.52
CA SER A 64 0.43 -5.50 11.35
C SER A 64 -0.60 -5.73 10.25
N PRO A 65 -1.88 -5.36 10.48
CA PRO A 65 -2.90 -5.41 9.42
C PRO A 65 -2.52 -4.56 8.20
N LEU A 66 -1.65 -3.58 8.38
CA LEU A 66 -1.19 -2.70 7.31
C LEU A 66 -0.52 -3.47 6.19
N GLN A 67 0.19 -4.55 6.51
CA GLN A 67 0.85 -5.38 5.50
C GLN A 67 -0.16 -5.96 4.51
N GLN A 68 -1.22 -6.58 5.01
CA GLN A 68 -2.25 -7.17 4.15
C GLN A 68 -2.99 -6.12 3.35
N ALA A 69 -3.33 -5.00 3.97
CA ALA A 69 -4.08 -3.94 3.31
C ALA A 69 -3.26 -3.33 2.16
N VAL A 70 -1.99 -3.03 2.41
CA VAL A 70 -1.12 -2.45 1.38
C VAL A 70 -0.93 -3.42 0.23
N LEU A 71 -0.67 -4.70 0.52
CA LEU A 71 -0.51 -5.71 -0.52
C LEU A 71 -1.77 -5.89 -1.36
N ALA A 72 -2.94 -5.88 -0.72
CA ALA A 72 -4.21 -5.97 -1.44
C ALA A 72 -4.41 -4.78 -2.37
N MET A 73 -4.08 -3.57 -1.91
CA MET A 73 -4.22 -2.37 -2.72
C MET A 73 -3.23 -2.37 -3.89
N VAL A 74 -2.00 -2.82 -3.67
CA VAL A 74 -1.00 -2.94 -4.75
C VAL A 74 -1.47 -3.95 -5.79
N GLU A 75 -1.96 -5.08 -5.36
CA GLU A 75 -2.48 -6.10 -6.26
C GLU A 75 -3.66 -5.58 -7.08
N ALA A 76 -4.59 -4.88 -6.43
CA ALA A 76 -5.73 -4.28 -7.10
C ALA A 76 -5.29 -3.23 -8.13
N ALA A 77 -4.28 -2.42 -7.79
CA ALA A 77 -3.74 -1.41 -8.70
C ALA A 77 -3.15 -2.06 -9.94
N PHE A 78 -2.34 -3.09 -9.77
CA PHE A 78 -1.74 -3.80 -10.88
C PHE A 78 -2.80 -4.43 -11.79
N GLY A 79 -3.80 -5.08 -11.20
CA GLY A 79 -4.86 -5.73 -11.96
C GLY A 79 -5.74 -4.74 -12.71
N ALA A 80 -6.21 -3.72 -12.03
CA ALA A 80 -7.14 -2.74 -12.62
C ALA A 80 -6.47 -1.92 -13.74
N ILE A 81 -5.26 -1.47 -13.52
CA ILE A 81 -4.58 -0.62 -14.49
C ILE A 81 -4.09 -1.44 -15.68
N ASN A 82 -3.68 -2.68 -15.48
CA ASN A 82 -3.33 -3.57 -16.58
C ASN A 82 -4.49 -3.84 -17.51
N LEU A 83 -5.70 -3.94 -16.98
CA LEU A 83 -6.89 -4.16 -17.82
C LEU A 83 -7.13 -2.98 -18.76
N GLU A 84 -6.78 -1.78 -18.33
CA GLU A 84 -6.93 -0.59 -19.16
C GLU A 84 -5.84 -0.47 -20.21
N LEU A 85 -4.66 -1.01 -19.93
CA LEU A 85 -3.48 -0.82 -20.78
C LEU A 85 -3.24 -1.94 -21.78
N HIS A 86 -4.14 -2.65 -22.18
CA HIS A 86 -4.13 -3.79 -23.13
C HIS A 86 -2.86 -4.07 -23.93
N SER A 87 -1.97 -3.11 -24.09
CA SER A 87 -0.79 -3.26 -24.92
C SER A 87 0.22 -4.27 -24.38
N GLY A 88 0.18 -4.54 -23.09
CA GLY A 88 1.11 -5.46 -22.45
C GLY A 88 2.56 -4.99 -22.45
N THR A 89 2.82 -3.76 -22.85
CA THR A 89 4.17 -3.24 -22.95
C THR A 89 4.62 -2.47 -21.73
N HIS A 90 3.71 -2.15 -20.83
CA HIS A 90 4.03 -1.38 -19.64
C HIS A 90 4.46 -2.31 -18.49
N PRO A 91 5.61 -2.05 -17.87
CA PRO A 91 5.99 -2.82 -16.69
C PRO A 91 5.03 -2.51 -15.55
N ARG A 92 4.61 -3.56 -14.84
CA ARG A 92 3.69 -3.42 -13.70
C ARG A 92 4.22 -2.51 -12.62
N LEU A 93 5.54 -2.50 -12.44
CA LEU A 93 6.17 -1.69 -11.42
C LEU A 93 5.97 -0.20 -11.62
N GLY A 94 5.64 0.23 -12.83
CA GLY A 94 5.36 1.63 -13.10
C GLY A 94 4.04 2.13 -12.54
N VAL A 95 3.18 1.24 -12.08
CA VAL A 95 1.87 1.60 -11.52
C VAL A 95 1.99 2.12 -10.09
N VAL A 96 2.85 1.49 -9.30
CA VAL A 96 3.10 1.92 -7.91
C VAL A 96 4.43 2.65 -7.89
N ASP A 97 4.39 3.95 -7.62
CA ASP A 97 5.59 4.78 -7.61
C ASP A 97 6.43 4.56 -6.37
N ASP A 98 5.78 4.49 -5.22
CA ASP A 98 6.49 4.44 -3.96
C ASP A 98 5.58 3.94 -2.85
N ILE A 99 6.19 3.36 -1.83
CA ILE A 99 5.51 2.91 -0.62
C ILE A 99 6.40 3.31 0.55
N LEU A 100 5.90 4.23 1.39
CA LEU A 100 6.67 4.74 2.51
C LEU A 100 5.99 4.37 3.82
N PHE A 101 6.77 3.97 4.81
CA PHE A 101 6.28 3.63 6.13
C PHE A 101 6.85 4.57 7.18
N HIS A 102 5.98 5.07 8.06
CA HIS A 102 6.37 6.01 9.12
C HIS A 102 5.83 5.55 10.46
N PRO A 103 6.62 5.66 11.52
CA PRO A 103 6.09 5.39 12.86
C PRO A 103 5.18 6.53 13.31
N LEU A 104 4.11 6.17 13.98
CA LEU A 104 3.22 7.11 14.66
C LEU A 104 3.27 6.81 16.17
N ALA A 105 2.14 7.00 16.87
CA ALA A 105 2.06 6.87 18.32
C ALA A 105 2.75 5.61 18.84
N ARG A 106 3.74 5.79 19.70
CA ARG A 106 4.48 4.72 20.41
C ARG A 106 5.27 3.78 19.52
N ALA A 107 5.27 3.99 18.21
CA ALA A 107 6.09 3.20 17.31
C ALA A 107 7.43 3.87 17.08
N SER A 108 8.41 3.08 16.66
CA SER A 108 9.74 3.57 16.34
C SER A 108 10.06 3.27 14.89
N LEU A 109 11.22 3.77 14.43
CA LEU A 109 11.71 3.46 13.09
C LEU A 109 11.93 1.97 12.89
N ASP A 110 12.20 1.21 13.96
CA ASP A 110 12.43 -0.23 13.86
C ASP A 110 11.18 -0.95 13.37
N GLU A 111 10.00 -0.62 13.90
CA GLU A 111 8.75 -1.23 13.45
C GLU A 111 8.43 -0.84 12.02
N ALA A 112 8.66 0.41 11.66
CA ALA A 112 8.45 0.87 10.29
C ALA A 112 9.39 0.15 9.33
N ALA A 113 10.65 -0.02 9.69
CA ALA A 113 11.63 -0.75 8.87
C ALA A 113 11.27 -2.22 8.72
N TRP A 114 10.82 -2.84 9.81
CA TRP A 114 10.35 -4.23 9.78
C TRP A 114 9.20 -4.39 8.78
N LEU A 115 8.22 -3.51 8.83
CA LEU A 115 7.06 -3.61 7.93
C LEU A 115 7.47 -3.34 6.48
N ALA A 116 8.33 -2.36 6.25
CA ALA A 116 8.82 -2.06 4.91
C ALA A 116 9.51 -3.27 4.28
N LYS A 117 10.33 -3.97 5.05
CA LYS A 117 11.01 -5.18 4.57
C LYS A 117 10.02 -6.31 4.29
N ALA A 118 9.03 -6.48 5.16
CA ALA A 118 8.02 -7.53 4.98
C ALA A 118 7.20 -7.29 3.72
N VAL A 119 6.77 -6.06 3.50
CA VAL A 119 5.99 -5.72 2.31
C VAL A 119 6.86 -5.85 1.04
N ALA A 120 8.09 -5.38 1.08
CA ALA A 120 9.00 -5.50 -0.07
C ALA A 120 9.23 -6.96 -0.45
N ALA A 121 9.43 -7.83 0.53
CA ALA A 121 9.62 -9.26 0.27
C ALA A 121 8.36 -9.87 -0.36
N ASP A 122 7.18 -9.53 0.14
CA ASP A 122 5.93 -10.04 -0.40
C ASP A 122 5.69 -9.56 -1.84
N ILE A 123 5.99 -8.30 -2.12
CA ILE A 123 5.87 -7.76 -3.48
C ILE A 123 6.81 -8.49 -4.42
N ALA A 124 8.06 -8.70 -4.01
CA ALA A 124 9.03 -9.43 -4.82
C ALA A 124 8.53 -10.84 -5.13
N ASN A 125 7.98 -11.53 -4.15
CA ASN A 125 7.49 -12.89 -4.33
C ASN A 125 6.25 -12.97 -5.19
N ARG A 126 5.35 -12.00 -5.10
CA ARG A 126 4.05 -12.05 -5.79
C ARG A 126 4.10 -11.49 -7.20
N PHE A 127 4.93 -10.48 -7.44
CA PHE A 127 4.85 -9.69 -8.67
C PHE A 127 6.08 -9.76 -9.57
N GLN A 128 7.09 -10.51 -9.18
CA GLN A 128 8.29 -10.72 -9.98
C GLN A 128 8.40 -12.15 -10.47
N GLY A 129 7.31 -12.75 -10.69
CA GLY A 129 7.27 -14.14 -11.14
C GLY A 129 8.01 -14.42 -12.41
#